data_22a1645188cb164db8c264e1ba548709
#
_entry.id   22a1645188cb164db8c264e1ba548709
#
_cell.length_a   1.000
_cell.length_b   1.000
_cell.length_c   1.000
_cell.angle_alpha   90.00
_cell.angle_beta   90.00
_cell.angle_gamma   90.00
#
_symmetry.space_group_name_H-M   'P 1'
#
loop_
_entity.id
_entity.type
_entity.pdbx_description
1 polymer ?
#
loop_
_entity_poly.entity_id
_entity_poly.type
_entity_poly.pdbx_seq_one_letter_code
_entity_poly.pdbx_strand_id
1 'polypeptide(L)'
;MRILFQGDSITDGNRGRTEDPNHIMGHGYVFNIASKLGAEYPQKFEFINRGISGDFTTRLLARWHNEAVNFNPDLTSIMVGVNDSHNGIAPKRYEDVFNMLLDDLPDSKFILMEPFRYRNQQDDETWAKQRELITAYQQIVRKIAAERNAVFVPLVEVFEEAFQKAPQTYWIWDGVHPTYSGHQLLGRAWLKAAEPLLFPEN
;
A
#
# COMPACT_ATOMS: atom_id res chain seq x y z
N MET A 1 16.47 -4.94 10.32
CA MET A 1 15.01 -5.13 10.12
C MET A 1 14.72 -5.16 8.64
N ARG A 2 14.09 -6.22 8.17
CA ARG A 2 13.68 -6.38 6.76
C ARG A 2 12.26 -5.90 6.57
N ILE A 3 12.05 -4.92 5.69
CA ILE A 3 10.77 -4.28 5.42
C ILE A 3 10.34 -4.62 3.99
N LEU A 4 9.24 -5.35 3.86
CA LEU A 4 8.65 -5.74 2.59
C LEU A 4 7.46 -4.83 2.26
N PHE A 5 7.42 -4.32 1.03
CA PHE A 5 6.29 -3.59 0.48
C PHE A 5 5.59 -4.41 -0.60
N GLN A 6 4.31 -4.69 -0.39
CA GLN A 6 3.44 -5.43 -1.30
C GLN A 6 2.27 -4.58 -1.74
N GLY A 7 1.85 -4.74 -2.97
CA GLY A 7 0.73 -4.01 -3.55
C GLY A 7 0.72 -4.02 -5.06
N ASP A 8 0.00 -3.06 -5.60
CA ASP A 8 -0.23 -2.85 -7.03
C ASP A 8 0.71 -1.79 -7.65
N SER A 9 0.24 -1.09 -8.69
CA SER A 9 1.00 -0.04 -9.41
C SER A 9 1.47 1.11 -8.51
N ILE A 10 0.71 1.44 -7.47
CA ILE A 10 1.06 2.54 -6.55
C ILE A 10 2.27 2.15 -5.70
N THR A 11 2.37 0.88 -5.30
CA THR A 11 3.53 0.33 -4.58
C THR A 11 4.68 0.01 -5.54
N ASP A 12 4.39 -0.55 -6.72
CA ASP A 12 5.37 -0.82 -7.77
C ASP A 12 6.20 0.44 -8.09
N GLY A 13 5.53 1.57 -8.31
CA GLY A 13 6.20 2.81 -8.66
C GLY A 13 7.15 2.67 -9.85
N ASN A 14 6.84 1.78 -10.79
CA ASN A 14 7.69 1.44 -11.93
C ASN A 14 9.11 1.01 -11.50
N ARG A 15 9.20 0.18 -10.47
CA ARG A 15 10.48 -0.34 -9.96
C ARG A 15 11.24 -1.15 -11.02
N GLY A 16 12.54 -1.13 -10.97
CA GLY A 16 13.41 -2.01 -11.76
C GLY A 16 13.14 -3.50 -11.44
N ARG A 17 13.37 -4.36 -12.43
CA ARG A 17 13.22 -5.82 -12.32
C ARG A 17 14.58 -6.53 -12.24
N THR A 18 15.65 -5.78 -12.12
CA THR A 18 17.02 -6.23 -11.92
C THR A 18 17.44 -5.95 -10.48
N GLU A 19 18.65 -6.30 -10.11
CA GLU A 19 19.25 -6.01 -8.80
C GLU A 19 19.89 -4.60 -8.72
N ASP A 20 19.66 -3.75 -9.72
CA ASP A 20 20.21 -2.39 -9.75
C ASP A 20 19.63 -1.53 -8.61
N PRO A 21 20.44 -1.16 -7.61
CA PRO A 21 19.96 -0.45 -6.43
C PRO A 21 19.38 0.95 -6.74
N ASN A 22 19.69 1.51 -7.91
CA ASN A 22 19.14 2.81 -8.31
C ASN A 22 17.66 2.73 -8.70
N HIS A 23 17.14 1.55 -9.06
CA HIS A 23 15.81 1.40 -9.64
C HIS A 23 14.89 0.46 -8.86
N ILE A 24 15.42 -0.43 -7.99
CA ILE A 24 14.63 -1.48 -7.32
C ILE A 24 13.51 -0.97 -6.40
N MET A 25 13.57 0.28 -5.93
CA MET A 25 12.54 0.89 -5.10
C MET A 25 11.44 1.59 -5.92
N GLY A 26 11.65 1.77 -7.23
CA GLY A 26 10.77 2.59 -8.08
C GLY A 26 10.94 4.09 -7.82
N HIS A 27 9.90 4.88 -8.14
CA HIS A 27 9.89 6.33 -7.92
C HIS A 27 8.66 6.80 -7.12
N GLY A 28 7.99 5.86 -6.44
CA GLY A 28 6.80 6.12 -5.62
C GLY A 28 7.10 6.32 -4.12
N TYR A 29 6.08 6.12 -3.30
CA TYR A 29 6.18 6.28 -1.85
C TYR A 29 7.20 5.34 -1.21
N VAL A 30 7.41 4.15 -1.75
CA VAL A 30 8.42 3.18 -1.27
C VAL A 30 9.81 3.78 -1.39
N PHE A 31 10.13 4.42 -2.53
CA PHE A 31 11.41 5.14 -2.70
C PHE A 31 11.56 6.25 -1.65
N ASN A 32 10.52 7.05 -1.41
CA ASN A 32 10.56 8.14 -0.43
C ASN A 32 10.88 7.61 0.99
N ILE A 33 10.28 6.50 1.38
CA ILE A 33 10.52 5.84 2.67
C ILE A 33 11.95 5.29 2.74
N ALA A 34 12.34 4.49 1.74
CA ALA A 34 13.63 3.82 1.72
C ALA A 34 14.79 4.81 1.67
N SER A 35 14.70 5.86 0.85
CA SER A 35 15.72 6.89 0.74
C SER A 35 15.90 7.68 2.04
N LYS A 36 14.79 8.06 2.70
CA LYS A 36 14.83 8.77 3.98
C LYS A 36 15.44 7.91 5.08
N LEU A 37 14.86 6.75 5.35
CA LEU A 37 15.32 5.87 6.42
C LEU A 37 16.73 5.32 6.18
N GLY A 38 17.08 5.02 4.91
CA GLY A 38 18.41 4.56 4.55
C GLY A 38 19.49 5.62 4.77
N ALA A 39 19.19 6.89 4.51
CA ALA A 39 20.09 8.00 4.75
C ALA A 39 20.23 8.34 6.24
N GLU A 40 19.12 8.31 6.99
CA GLU A 40 19.10 8.65 8.43
C GLU A 40 19.65 7.51 9.32
N TYR A 41 19.45 6.25 8.89
CA TYR A 41 19.82 5.06 9.67
C TYR A 41 20.56 4.03 8.80
N PRO A 42 21.79 4.32 8.34
CA PRO A 42 22.53 3.43 7.45
C PRO A 42 22.64 2.00 8.01
N GLN A 43 22.35 1.01 7.16
CA GLN A 43 22.41 -0.43 7.45
C GLN A 43 21.39 -0.96 8.50
N LYS A 44 20.54 -0.11 9.08
CA LYS A 44 19.53 -0.54 10.06
C LYS A 44 18.36 -1.30 9.40
N PHE A 45 18.00 -0.92 8.17
CA PHE A 45 16.86 -1.44 7.42
C PHE A 45 17.27 -2.03 6.07
N GLU A 46 16.66 -3.15 5.72
CA GLU A 46 16.66 -3.72 4.37
C GLU A 46 15.27 -3.50 3.77
N PHE A 47 15.20 -2.85 2.61
CA PHE A 47 13.95 -2.52 1.94
C PHE A 47 13.75 -3.41 0.72
N ILE A 48 12.55 -4.00 0.60
CA ILE A 48 12.17 -4.87 -0.51
C ILE A 48 10.84 -4.39 -1.09
N ASN A 49 10.87 -3.88 -2.33
CA ASN A 49 9.66 -3.53 -3.07
C ASN A 49 9.24 -4.69 -3.97
N ARG A 50 8.07 -5.26 -3.71
CA ARG A 50 7.46 -6.36 -4.49
C ARG A 50 6.07 -5.99 -5.04
N GLY A 51 5.76 -4.70 -5.14
CA GLY A 51 4.59 -4.22 -5.87
C GLY A 51 4.65 -4.64 -7.33
N ILE A 52 3.49 -4.98 -7.90
CA ILE A 52 3.33 -5.31 -9.34
C ILE A 52 2.11 -4.56 -9.86
N SER A 53 2.33 -3.74 -10.89
CA SER A 53 1.28 -2.96 -11.55
C SER A 53 0.11 -3.84 -12.01
N GLY A 54 -1.12 -3.43 -11.70
CA GLY A 54 -2.34 -4.15 -12.05
C GLY A 54 -2.72 -5.29 -11.08
N ASP A 55 -1.94 -5.55 -10.04
CA ASP A 55 -2.27 -6.58 -9.07
C ASP A 55 -3.49 -6.22 -8.20
N PHE A 56 -4.19 -7.27 -7.79
CA PHE A 56 -5.30 -7.25 -6.84
C PHE A 56 -5.16 -8.45 -5.88
N THR A 57 -5.96 -8.51 -4.83
CA THR A 57 -5.74 -9.46 -3.72
C THR A 57 -5.47 -10.89 -4.14
N THR A 58 -6.27 -11.45 -5.07
CA THR A 58 -6.08 -12.85 -5.52
C THR A 58 -4.81 -13.05 -6.36
N ARG A 59 -4.33 -12.01 -7.05
CA ARG A 59 -3.03 -12.06 -7.73
C ARG A 59 -1.87 -11.97 -6.75
N LEU A 60 -2.00 -11.14 -5.72
CA LEU A 60 -1.05 -11.15 -4.61
C LEU A 60 -0.94 -12.56 -4.00
N LEU A 61 -2.08 -13.19 -3.68
CA LEU A 61 -2.09 -14.54 -3.11
C LEU A 61 -1.39 -15.57 -4.01
N ALA A 62 -1.64 -15.50 -5.31
CA ALA A 62 -1.03 -16.45 -6.26
C ALA A 62 0.51 -16.41 -6.31
N ARG A 63 1.13 -15.27 -5.95
CA ARG A 63 2.58 -15.10 -5.90
C ARG A 63 3.15 -14.97 -4.49
N TRP A 64 2.28 -15.06 -3.46
CA TRP A 64 2.62 -14.68 -2.10
C TRP A 64 3.78 -15.46 -1.52
N HIS A 65 3.82 -16.77 -1.74
CA HIS A 65 4.90 -17.60 -1.24
C HIS A 65 6.27 -17.15 -1.76
N ASN A 66 6.39 -16.93 -3.07
CA ASN A 66 7.66 -16.56 -3.69
C ASN A 66 8.04 -15.09 -3.46
N GLU A 67 7.03 -14.20 -3.38
CA GLU A 67 7.23 -12.75 -3.37
C GLU A 67 7.02 -12.12 -1.97
N ALA A 68 6.70 -12.94 -0.96
CA ALA A 68 6.58 -12.49 0.43
C ALA A 68 7.15 -13.50 1.42
N VAL A 69 6.61 -14.71 1.49
CA VAL A 69 7.00 -15.70 2.51
C VAL A 69 8.50 -16.04 2.45
N ASN A 70 9.04 -16.26 1.25
CA ASN A 70 10.45 -16.58 1.06
C ASN A 70 11.43 -15.47 1.49
N PHE A 71 10.94 -14.24 1.65
CA PHE A 71 11.77 -13.15 2.17
C PHE A 71 11.86 -13.11 3.68
N ASN A 72 10.97 -13.81 4.39
CA ASN A 72 10.90 -13.80 5.86
C ASN A 72 11.00 -12.37 6.43
N PRO A 73 10.06 -11.47 6.11
CA PRO A 73 10.12 -10.07 6.50
C PRO A 73 9.79 -9.87 7.98
N ASP A 74 10.52 -8.98 8.67
CA ASP A 74 10.17 -8.53 10.01
C ASP A 74 8.94 -7.62 10.01
N LEU A 75 8.74 -6.87 8.90
CA LEU A 75 7.65 -5.92 8.73
C LEU A 75 7.14 -5.98 7.28
N THR A 76 5.84 -6.18 7.11
CA THR A 76 5.18 -6.21 5.80
C THR A 76 4.18 -5.07 5.68
N SER A 77 4.37 -4.21 4.68
CA SER A 77 3.43 -3.16 4.31
C SER A 77 2.60 -3.60 3.12
N ILE A 78 1.26 -3.54 3.22
CA ILE A 78 0.34 -3.97 2.18
C ILE A 78 -0.57 -2.81 1.78
N MET A 79 -0.60 -2.52 0.46
CA MET A 79 -1.53 -1.57 -0.15
C MET A 79 -2.11 -2.18 -1.43
N VAL A 80 -3.36 -2.61 -1.39
CA VAL A 80 -4.09 -3.22 -2.50
C VAL A 80 -5.59 -2.99 -2.34
N GLY A 81 -6.36 -2.98 -3.44
CA GLY A 81 -7.82 -2.82 -3.39
C GLY A 81 -8.38 -2.01 -4.56
N VAL A 82 -7.61 -1.08 -5.12
CA VAL A 82 -8.11 -0.26 -6.24
C VAL A 82 -8.41 -1.12 -7.47
N ASN A 83 -7.58 -2.11 -7.77
CA ASN A 83 -7.80 -3.04 -8.87
C ASN A 83 -8.86 -4.11 -8.52
N ASP A 84 -9.01 -4.47 -7.26
CA ASP A 84 -10.13 -5.28 -6.79
C ASP A 84 -11.47 -4.60 -7.09
N SER A 85 -11.59 -3.28 -6.83
CA SER A 85 -12.79 -2.51 -7.15
C SER A 85 -13.05 -2.40 -8.66
N HIS A 86 -11.99 -2.33 -9.47
CA HIS A 86 -12.10 -2.34 -10.93
C HIS A 86 -12.58 -3.70 -11.47
N ASN A 87 -12.10 -4.79 -10.87
CA ASN A 87 -12.44 -6.16 -11.25
C ASN A 87 -13.71 -6.69 -10.57
N GLY A 88 -14.41 -5.88 -9.76
CA GLY A 88 -15.65 -6.27 -9.12
C GLY A 88 -15.51 -7.40 -8.11
N ILE A 89 -14.39 -7.50 -7.40
CA ILE A 89 -14.15 -8.52 -6.38
C ILE A 89 -15.14 -8.32 -5.22
N ALA A 90 -15.89 -9.35 -4.88
CA ALA A 90 -16.85 -9.26 -3.77
C ALA A 90 -16.12 -8.95 -2.44
N PRO A 91 -16.68 -8.06 -1.57
CA PRO A 91 -16.05 -7.68 -0.30
C PRO A 91 -15.65 -8.87 0.58
N LYS A 92 -16.51 -9.88 0.66
CA LYS A 92 -16.19 -11.12 1.40
C LYS A 92 -14.97 -11.84 0.85
N ARG A 93 -14.82 -11.92 -0.47
CA ARG A 93 -13.65 -12.53 -1.11
C ARG A 93 -12.39 -11.72 -0.86
N TYR A 94 -12.49 -10.39 -0.93
CA TYR A 94 -11.39 -9.49 -0.59
C TYR A 94 -10.92 -9.72 0.86
N GLU A 95 -11.84 -9.76 1.82
CA GLU A 95 -11.55 -9.99 3.24
C GLU A 95 -10.88 -11.36 3.48
N ASP A 96 -11.44 -12.42 2.88
CA ASP A 96 -10.90 -13.77 3.05
C ASP A 96 -9.48 -13.87 2.53
N VAL A 97 -9.23 -13.37 1.32
CA VAL A 97 -7.89 -13.39 0.72
C VAL A 97 -6.93 -12.53 1.52
N PHE A 98 -7.36 -11.36 1.97
CA PHE A 98 -6.50 -10.48 2.77
C PHE A 98 -6.05 -11.16 4.08
N ASN A 99 -6.97 -11.86 4.76
CA ASN A 99 -6.62 -12.65 5.94
C ASN A 99 -5.63 -13.79 5.63
N MET A 100 -5.81 -14.51 4.51
CA MET A 100 -4.87 -15.55 4.08
C MET A 100 -3.45 -15.00 3.89
N LEU A 101 -3.32 -13.80 3.30
CA LEU A 101 -2.00 -13.16 3.14
C LEU A 101 -1.32 -12.91 4.48
N LEU A 102 -2.06 -12.50 5.50
CA LEU A 102 -1.50 -12.26 6.82
C LEU A 102 -1.17 -13.58 7.55
N ASP A 103 -2.04 -14.58 7.43
CA ASP A 103 -1.85 -15.88 8.08
C ASP A 103 -0.58 -16.60 7.62
N ASP A 104 -0.17 -16.40 6.37
CA ASP A 104 1.05 -16.97 5.80
C ASP A 104 2.36 -16.32 6.33
N LEU A 105 2.27 -15.21 7.06
CA LEU A 105 3.41 -14.47 7.64
C LEU A 105 3.23 -14.24 9.15
N PRO A 106 3.12 -15.30 9.97
CA PRO A 106 2.75 -15.20 11.38
C PRO A 106 3.76 -14.42 12.24
N ASP A 107 5.02 -14.37 11.82
CA ASP A 107 6.10 -13.70 12.55
C ASP A 107 6.33 -12.24 12.09
N SER A 108 5.68 -11.81 11.00
CA SER A 108 5.79 -10.45 10.50
C SER A 108 4.86 -9.50 11.24
N LYS A 109 5.32 -8.28 11.51
CA LYS A 109 4.43 -7.16 11.84
C LYS A 109 3.83 -6.59 10.57
N PHE A 110 2.65 -5.97 10.68
CA PHE A 110 1.94 -5.46 9.50
C PHE A 110 1.65 -3.97 9.58
N ILE A 111 1.80 -3.30 8.43
CA ILE A 111 1.26 -1.98 8.15
C ILE A 111 0.28 -2.12 7.00
N LEU A 112 -1.00 -1.87 7.28
CA LEU A 112 -2.08 -1.96 6.32
C LEU A 112 -2.49 -0.56 5.87
N MET A 113 -2.22 -0.26 4.60
CA MET A 113 -2.52 1.04 4.02
C MET A 113 -3.92 1.03 3.43
N GLU A 114 -4.70 2.06 3.75
CA GLU A 114 -6.08 2.21 3.28
C GLU A 114 -6.12 2.34 1.75
N PRO A 115 -6.86 1.47 1.02
CA PRO A 115 -7.03 1.64 -0.41
C PRO A 115 -7.90 2.87 -0.69
N PHE A 116 -7.61 3.59 -1.76
CA PHE A 116 -8.38 4.76 -2.17
C PHE A 116 -8.66 4.74 -3.67
N ARG A 117 -9.74 5.38 -4.05
CA ARG A 117 -10.11 5.65 -5.43
C ARG A 117 -10.98 6.90 -5.47
N TYR A 118 -10.72 7.78 -6.41
CA TYR A 118 -11.48 9.01 -6.62
C TYR A 118 -12.07 9.01 -8.03
N ARG A 119 -13.17 9.76 -8.18
CA ARG A 119 -13.81 9.89 -9.47
C ARG A 119 -12.89 10.64 -10.45
N ASN A 120 -12.85 10.16 -11.68
CA ASN A 120 -12.19 10.82 -12.80
C ASN A 120 -13.18 10.88 -13.98
N GLN A 121 -13.00 10.08 -15.02
CA GLN A 121 -13.80 10.12 -16.26
C GLN A 121 -14.85 9.02 -16.38
N GLN A 122 -15.07 8.24 -15.30
CA GLN A 122 -16.06 7.17 -15.29
C GLN A 122 -17.49 7.73 -15.42
N ASP A 123 -18.36 6.99 -16.12
CA ASP A 123 -19.81 7.20 -16.07
C ASP A 123 -20.35 6.96 -14.64
N ASP A 124 -21.58 7.43 -14.39
CA ASP A 124 -22.16 7.41 -13.05
C ASP A 124 -22.36 5.98 -12.52
N GLU A 125 -22.76 5.05 -13.37
CA GLU A 125 -23.00 3.66 -12.96
C GLU A 125 -21.69 2.95 -12.58
N THR A 126 -20.68 3.06 -13.43
CA THR A 126 -19.35 2.50 -13.17
C THR A 126 -18.75 3.10 -11.90
N TRP A 127 -18.83 4.43 -11.74
CA TRP A 127 -18.34 5.10 -10.53
C TRP A 127 -19.06 4.64 -9.27
N ALA A 128 -20.39 4.55 -9.31
CA ALA A 128 -21.18 4.12 -8.15
C ALA A 128 -20.75 2.73 -7.66
N LYS A 129 -20.60 1.77 -8.57
CA LYS A 129 -20.14 0.41 -8.26
C LYS A 129 -18.72 0.40 -7.68
N GLN A 130 -17.79 1.11 -8.31
CA GLN A 130 -16.41 1.18 -7.84
C GLN A 130 -16.29 1.86 -6.48
N ARG A 131 -17.06 2.93 -6.25
CA ARG A 131 -17.12 3.64 -4.97
C ARG A 131 -17.67 2.75 -3.85
N GLU A 132 -18.73 2.01 -4.10
CA GLU A 132 -19.30 1.06 -3.13
C GLU A 132 -18.24 0.03 -2.70
N LEU A 133 -17.58 -0.61 -3.67
CA LEU A 133 -16.56 -1.61 -3.40
C LEU A 133 -15.36 -1.04 -2.66
N ILE A 134 -14.81 0.09 -3.11
CA ILE A 134 -13.64 0.66 -2.44
C ILE A 134 -13.95 1.08 -1.00
N THR A 135 -15.15 1.61 -0.74
CA THR A 135 -15.60 1.95 0.61
C THR A 135 -15.71 0.70 1.49
N ALA A 136 -16.22 -0.40 0.96
CA ALA A 136 -16.26 -1.67 1.68
C ALA A 136 -14.85 -2.18 2.02
N TYR A 137 -13.90 -2.09 1.08
CA TYR A 137 -12.52 -2.52 1.33
C TYR A 137 -11.81 -1.65 2.36
N GLN A 138 -12.05 -0.34 2.38
CA GLN A 138 -11.53 0.57 3.41
C GLN A 138 -11.96 0.11 4.82
N GLN A 139 -13.24 -0.21 4.97
CA GLN A 139 -13.78 -0.73 6.23
C GLN A 139 -13.17 -2.09 6.60
N ILE A 140 -13.01 -2.99 5.63
CA ILE A 140 -12.41 -4.32 5.83
C ILE A 140 -10.95 -4.18 6.28
N VAL A 141 -10.13 -3.36 5.60
CA VAL A 141 -8.72 -3.18 5.95
C VAL A 141 -8.57 -2.57 7.34
N ARG A 142 -9.40 -1.58 7.69
CA ARG A 142 -9.45 -0.97 9.03
C ARG A 142 -9.82 -1.99 10.10
N LYS A 143 -10.83 -2.83 9.83
CA LYS A 143 -11.27 -3.93 10.71
C LYS A 143 -10.14 -4.95 10.91
N ILE A 144 -9.56 -5.46 9.82
CA ILE A 144 -8.46 -6.43 9.88
C ILE A 144 -7.28 -5.86 10.67
N ALA A 145 -6.92 -4.59 10.46
CA ALA A 145 -5.84 -3.95 11.20
C ALA A 145 -6.08 -3.98 12.70
N ALA A 146 -7.30 -3.67 13.14
CA ALA A 146 -7.68 -3.72 14.56
C ALA A 146 -7.67 -5.16 15.12
N GLU A 147 -8.21 -6.13 14.38
CA GLU A 147 -8.29 -7.54 14.80
C GLU A 147 -6.92 -8.22 14.88
N ARG A 148 -5.98 -7.83 14.01
CA ARG A 148 -4.63 -8.41 13.90
C ARG A 148 -3.56 -7.59 14.62
N ASN A 149 -3.94 -6.55 15.36
CA ASN A 149 -2.99 -5.62 16.01
C ASN A 149 -1.95 -5.06 15.01
N ALA A 150 -2.40 -4.79 13.78
CA ALA A 150 -1.60 -4.20 12.72
C ALA A 150 -1.73 -2.67 12.73
N VAL A 151 -0.69 -1.98 12.26
CA VAL A 151 -0.75 -0.53 12.07
C VAL A 151 -1.61 -0.20 10.85
N PHE A 152 -2.58 0.68 11.01
CA PHE A 152 -3.42 1.20 9.93
C PHE A 152 -2.97 2.58 9.48
N VAL A 153 -2.88 2.79 8.15
CA VAL A 153 -2.53 4.10 7.57
C VAL A 153 -3.77 4.68 6.87
N PRO A 154 -4.41 5.73 7.43
CA PRO A 154 -5.66 6.31 6.93
C PRO A 154 -5.41 7.25 5.74
N LEU A 155 -5.30 6.73 4.54
CA LEU A 155 -4.92 7.51 3.35
C LEU A 155 -6.05 8.39 2.82
N VAL A 156 -7.32 8.03 3.04
CA VAL A 156 -8.46 8.87 2.64
C VAL A 156 -8.41 10.21 3.36
N GLU A 157 -8.23 10.20 4.68
CA GLU A 157 -8.12 11.42 5.49
C GLU A 157 -6.94 12.29 5.02
N VAL A 158 -5.79 11.68 4.71
CA VAL A 158 -4.59 12.37 4.20
C VAL A 158 -4.88 13.11 2.89
N PHE A 159 -5.61 12.48 1.96
CA PHE A 159 -5.96 13.12 0.70
C PHE A 159 -7.08 14.14 0.82
N GLU A 160 -8.07 13.92 1.68
CA GLU A 160 -9.13 14.90 1.96
C GLU A 160 -8.55 16.21 2.51
N GLU A 161 -7.58 16.16 3.41
CA GLU A 161 -6.83 17.33 3.87
C GLU A 161 -6.02 17.98 2.73
N ALA A 162 -5.41 17.19 1.87
CA ALA A 162 -4.62 17.69 0.75
C ALA A 162 -5.49 18.39 -0.30
N PHE A 163 -6.70 17.91 -0.56
CA PHE A 163 -7.65 18.51 -1.51
C PHE A 163 -8.13 19.91 -1.08
N GLN A 164 -8.01 20.27 0.19
CA GLN A 164 -8.24 21.64 0.64
C GLN A 164 -7.13 22.62 0.20
N LYS A 165 -5.96 22.11 -0.20
CA LYS A 165 -4.79 22.92 -0.56
C LYS A 165 -4.57 23.03 -2.07
N ALA A 166 -4.99 22.02 -2.82
CA ALA A 166 -4.87 21.97 -4.28
C ALA A 166 -5.90 21.00 -4.87
N PRO A 167 -6.26 21.13 -6.17
CA PRO A 167 -7.19 20.21 -6.82
C PRO A 167 -6.74 18.73 -6.73
N GLN A 168 -7.71 17.83 -6.73
CA GLN A 168 -7.46 16.37 -6.69
C GLN A 168 -6.37 15.93 -7.69
N THR A 169 -6.43 16.44 -8.93
CA THR A 169 -5.50 16.07 -10.02
C THR A 169 -4.05 16.50 -9.77
N TYR A 170 -3.81 17.45 -8.87
CA TYR A 170 -2.45 17.78 -8.42
C TYR A 170 -1.83 16.66 -7.58
N TRP A 171 -2.64 15.91 -6.85
CA TRP A 171 -2.21 14.85 -5.94
C TRP A 171 -2.39 13.45 -6.53
N ILE A 172 -3.52 13.24 -7.24
CA ILE A 172 -3.93 11.96 -7.85
C ILE A 172 -4.45 12.29 -9.25
N TRP A 173 -3.62 12.05 -10.27
CA TRP A 173 -3.85 12.59 -11.61
C TRP A 173 -5.02 11.93 -12.37
N ASP A 174 -5.27 10.64 -12.16
CA ASP A 174 -6.31 9.86 -12.86
C ASP A 174 -7.38 9.27 -11.92
N GLY A 175 -7.40 9.72 -10.67
CA GLY A 175 -8.29 9.21 -9.63
C GLY A 175 -7.77 7.95 -8.92
N VAL A 176 -6.63 7.39 -9.35
CA VAL A 176 -6.00 6.18 -8.79
C VAL A 176 -4.54 6.44 -8.44
N HIS A 177 -3.76 6.90 -9.41
CA HIS A 177 -2.31 6.99 -9.26
C HIS A 177 -1.88 8.35 -8.70
N PRO A 178 -1.18 8.37 -7.56
CA PRO A 178 -0.62 9.59 -7.03
C PRO A 178 0.43 10.19 -7.97
N THR A 179 0.49 11.51 -8.01
CA THR A 179 1.63 12.23 -8.57
C THR A 179 2.83 12.09 -7.62
N TYR A 180 4.00 12.62 -8.01
CA TYR A 180 5.16 12.67 -7.09
C TYR A 180 4.81 13.38 -5.76
N SER A 181 3.96 14.43 -5.79
CA SER A 181 3.48 15.09 -4.58
C SER A 181 2.54 14.21 -3.76
N GLY A 182 1.64 13.47 -4.42
CA GLY A 182 0.78 12.48 -3.77
C GLY A 182 1.58 11.33 -3.15
N HIS A 183 2.57 10.79 -3.85
CA HIS A 183 3.46 9.78 -3.28
C HIS A 183 4.24 10.27 -2.06
N GLN A 184 4.59 11.55 -2.00
CA GLN A 184 5.22 12.12 -0.82
C GLN A 184 4.27 12.14 0.38
N LEU A 185 2.97 12.37 0.17
CA LEU A 185 1.98 12.27 1.26
C LEU A 185 1.86 10.84 1.78
N LEU A 186 1.79 9.84 0.88
CA LEU A 186 1.78 8.43 1.27
C LEU A 186 3.00 8.07 2.11
N GLY A 187 4.19 8.45 1.65
CA GLY A 187 5.43 8.17 2.37
C GLY A 187 5.46 8.80 3.77
N ARG A 188 5.01 10.05 3.92
CA ARG A 188 4.91 10.73 5.22
C ARG A 188 3.90 10.05 6.14
N ALA A 189 2.72 9.70 5.63
CA ALA A 189 1.69 9.01 6.42
C ALA A 189 2.19 7.65 6.91
N TRP A 190 2.85 6.89 6.03
CA TRP A 190 3.46 5.61 6.37
C TRP A 190 4.53 5.76 7.47
N LEU A 191 5.48 6.69 7.29
CA LEU A 191 6.57 6.92 8.25
C LEU A 191 6.04 7.30 9.62
N LYS A 192 5.03 8.18 9.69
CA LYS A 192 4.37 8.56 10.95
C LYS A 192 3.72 7.37 11.64
N ALA A 193 2.99 6.54 10.88
CA ALA A 193 2.29 5.39 11.43
C ALA A 193 3.25 4.26 11.84
N ALA A 194 4.35 4.07 11.10
CA ALA A 194 5.33 3.03 11.32
C ALA A 194 6.30 3.32 12.48
N GLU A 195 6.40 4.56 12.94
CA GLU A 195 7.40 4.99 13.95
C GLU A 195 7.50 4.07 15.16
N PRO A 196 6.38 3.65 15.83
CA PRO A 196 6.46 2.75 16.97
C PRO A 196 7.00 1.35 16.65
N LEU A 197 6.87 0.90 15.39
CA LEU A 197 7.38 -0.40 14.95
C LEU A 197 8.87 -0.33 14.57
N LEU A 198 9.30 0.81 14.02
CA LEU A 198 10.68 1.03 13.59
C LEU A 198 11.62 1.34 14.75
N PHE A 199 11.08 1.96 15.81
CA PHE A 199 11.82 2.47 16.97
C PHE A 199 11.08 2.14 18.28
N PRO A 200 11.00 0.86 18.66
CA PRO A 200 10.17 0.43 19.81
C PRO A 200 10.68 0.89 21.18
N GLU A 201 11.87 1.50 21.26
CA GLU A 201 12.49 1.96 22.52
C GLU A 201 12.45 3.49 22.71
N ASN A 202 11.70 4.20 21.87
CA ASN A 202 11.56 5.67 21.98
C ASN A 202 10.30 6.06 22.76
#